data_e844f98f180b9753a241dc6261585c3c
#
_entry.id   e844f98f180b9753a241dc6261585c3c
#
_cell.length_a   1.000
_cell.length_b   1.000
_cell.length_c   1.000
_cell.angle_alpha   90.00
_cell.angle_beta   90.00
_cell.angle_gamma   90.00
#
_symmetry.space_group_name_H-M   'P 1'
#
loop_
_entity.id
_entity.type
_entity.pdbx_description
1 polymer ?
#
loop_
_entity_poly.entity_id
_entity_poly.type
_entity_poly.pdbx_seq_one_letter_code
_entity_poly.pdbx_strand_id
1 'polypeptide(L)'
;MRQGFQTPKLDTRAAIFKDNKILLVEENDGTWSMLGGWVDVMETVKSNTVKEVKEEAGLDVDAVRVIALHDRNLHNQPPYAYNVCKVFVLCKVKGGCFHPNIETVGSGYFSLDELPPLSVDKNSYQQIEMCFIARSEKNWQGEFD
;
A
#
# COMPACT_ATOMS: atom_id res chain seq x y z
N MET A 1 -25.42 -4.07 27.91
CA MET A 1 -24.08 -4.55 27.57
C MET A 1 -23.79 -4.43 26.09
N ARG A 2 -22.55 -4.12 25.75
CA ARG A 2 -22.14 -4.01 24.40
C ARG A 2 -22.02 -5.38 23.73
N GLN A 3 -22.49 -5.51 22.53
CA GLN A 3 -22.48 -6.76 21.78
C GLN A 3 -21.26 -6.96 20.92
N GLY A 4 -20.29 -6.12 21.01
CA GLY A 4 -19.08 -6.25 20.25
C GLY A 4 -18.28 -4.98 20.34
N PHE A 5 -17.10 -5.00 19.76
CA PHE A 5 -16.19 -3.88 19.81
C PHE A 5 -15.91 -3.41 18.40
N GLN A 6 -15.88 -2.09 18.24
CA GLN A 6 -15.45 -1.51 17.00
C GLN A 6 -13.98 -1.16 17.12
N THR A 7 -13.19 -1.75 16.26
CA THR A 7 -11.75 -1.50 16.19
C THR A 7 -11.40 -0.93 14.84
N PRO A 8 -10.30 -0.19 14.74
CA PRO A 8 -9.83 0.26 13.44
C PRO A 8 -9.56 -0.94 12.55
N LYS A 9 -9.93 -0.82 11.28
CA LYS A 9 -9.53 -1.81 10.28
C LYS A 9 -8.07 -1.58 9.91
N LEU A 10 -7.39 -2.65 9.55
CA LEU A 10 -6.02 -2.58 9.03
C LEU A 10 -6.08 -2.63 7.51
N ASP A 11 -5.36 -1.70 6.87
CA ASP A 11 -5.23 -1.62 5.42
C ASP A 11 -3.75 -1.63 5.09
N THR A 12 -3.29 -2.59 4.30
CA THR A 12 -1.87 -2.65 3.93
C THR A 12 -1.62 -1.97 2.60
N ARG A 13 -0.50 -1.25 2.52
CA ARG A 13 -0.02 -0.65 1.27
C ARG A 13 1.42 -1.08 1.05
N ALA A 14 1.68 -1.74 -0.07
CA ALA A 14 3.00 -2.27 -0.40
C ALA A 14 3.81 -1.24 -1.17
N ALA A 15 5.01 -0.93 -0.69
CA ALA A 15 5.94 -0.07 -1.39
C ALA A 15 6.94 -0.95 -2.11
N ILE A 16 6.83 -0.98 -3.43
CA ILE A 16 7.63 -1.83 -4.32
C ILE A 16 8.35 -0.93 -5.30
N PHE A 17 9.67 -1.06 -5.37
CA PHE A 17 10.49 -0.17 -6.18
C PHE A 17 11.31 -0.92 -7.23
N LYS A 18 11.54 -0.24 -8.35
CA LYS A 18 12.46 -0.70 -9.39
C LYS A 18 13.01 0.53 -10.11
N ASP A 19 14.34 0.62 -10.21
CA ASP A 19 15.01 1.73 -10.89
C ASP A 19 14.53 3.10 -10.43
N ASN A 20 14.43 3.27 -9.12
CA ASN A 20 13.99 4.51 -8.47
C ASN A 20 12.58 4.93 -8.84
N LYS A 21 11.73 3.95 -9.12
CA LYS A 21 10.32 4.15 -9.41
C LYS A 21 9.48 3.24 -8.53
N ILE A 22 8.28 3.69 -8.18
CA ILE A 22 7.36 2.92 -7.34
C ILE A 22 6.29 2.25 -8.20
N LEU A 23 5.93 1.04 -7.83
CA LEU A 23 4.87 0.29 -8.51
C LEU A 23 3.52 0.78 -8.02
N LEU A 24 2.65 1.12 -8.96
CA LEU A 24 1.25 1.47 -8.70
C LEU A 24 0.36 0.65 -9.62
N VAL A 25 -0.89 0.51 -9.22
CA VAL A 25 -1.91 -0.15 -10.03
C VAL A 25 -3.03 0.82 -10.34
N GLU A 26 -3.61 0.66 -11.51
CA GLU A 26 -4.71 1.50 -11.97
C GLU A 26 -6.03 0.96 -11.45
N GLU A 27 -6.83 1.85 -10.85
CA GLU A 27 -8.18 1.54 -10.40
C GLU A 27 -9.18 1.78 -11.52
N ASN A 28 -10.40 1.29 -11.35
CA ASN A 28 -11.44 1.39 -12.38
C ASN A 28 -11.81 2.83 -12.73
N ASP A 29 -11.58 3.77 -11.84
CA ASP A 29 -11.89 5.19 -12.07
C ASP A 29 -10.73 5.97 -12.71
N GLY A 30 -9.66 5.27 -13.09
CA GLY A 30 -8.50 5.90 -13.72
C GLY A 30 -7.47 6.48 -12.77
N THR A 31 -7.71 6.41 -11.47
CA THR A 31 -6.70 6.81 -10.48
C THR A 31 -5.81 5.63 -10.14
N TRP A 32 -4.67 5.91 -9.52
CA TRP A 32 -3.65 4.91 -9.26
C TRP A 32 -3.34 4.82 -7.78
N SER A 33 -3.00 3.61 -7.33
CA SER A 33 -2.71 3.38 -5.91
C SER A 33 -1.58 2.37 -5.73
N MET A 34 -0.95 2.46 -4.54
CA MET A 34 -0.08 1.41 -4.07
C MET A 34 -0.91 0.13 -3.88
N LEU A 35 -0.27 -1.00 -4.08
CA LEU A 35 -0.94 -2.29 -3.95
C LEU A 35 -1.26 -2.58 -2.49
N GLY A 36 -2.42 -3.16 -2.24
CA GLY A 36 -2.81 -3.50 -0.89
C GLY A 36 -4.30 -3.65 -0.73
N GLY A 37 -4.74 -3.78 0.51
CA GLY A 37 -6.15 -3.93 0.84
C GLY A 37 -6.36 -4.22 2.30
N TRP A 38 -7.60 -4.47 2.66
CA TRP A 38 -7.98 -4.81 4.02
C TRP A 38 -7.28 -6.09 4.46
N VAL A 39 -6.80 -6.10 5.69
CA VAL A 39 -6.22 -7.32 6.26
C VAL A 39 -7.36 -8.25 6.66
N ASP A 40 -7.44 -9.39 6.01
CA ASP A 40 -8.45 -10.41 6.30
C ASP A 40 -8.23 -11.06 7.66
N VAL A 41 -9.30 -11.58 8.23
CA VAL A 41 -9.29 -12.13 9.59
C VAL A 41 -8.18 -13.16 9.83
N MET A 42 -7.91 -14.01 8.87
CA MET A 42 -6.91 -15.08 9.04
C MET A 42 -5.53 -14.71 8.51
N GLU A 43 -5.31 -13.44 8.13
CA GLU A 43 -4.04 -12.98 7.60
C GLU A 43 -3.30 -12.15 8.64
N THR A 44 -1.97 -12.16 8.54
CA THR A 44 -1.14 -11.18 9.25
C THR A 44 -0.92 -9.99 8.34
N VAL A 45 -0.39 -8.90 8.86
CA VAL A 45 -0.02 -7.75 8.03
C VAL A 45 0.95 -8.20 6.92
N LYS A 46 1.94 -9.02 7.28
CA LYS A 46 2.92 -9.51 6.31
C LYS A 46 2.28 -10.40 5.25
N SER A 47 1.51 -11.41 5.66
CA SER A 47 0.91 -12.34 4.69
C SER A 47 -0.12 -11.64 3.81
N ASN A 48 -0.89 -10.70 4.38
CA ASN A 48 -1.87 -9.95 3.61
C ASN A 48 -1.19 -9.09 2.53
N THR A 49 -0.06 -8.47 2.87
CA THR A 49 0.70 -7.67 1.91
C THR A 49 1.13 -8.54 0.73
N VAL A 50 1.71 -9.70 1.02
CA VAL A 50 2.18 -10.64 -0.01
C VAL A 50 1.00 -11.11 -0.88
N LYS A 51 -0.12 -11.45 -0.24
CA LYS A 51 -1.31 -11.93 -0.93
C LYS A 51 -1.87 -10.87 -1.89
N GLU A 52 -2.03 -9.62 -1.39
CA GLU A 52 -2.60 -8.56 -2.20
C GLU A 52 -1.72 -8.20 -3.40
N VAL A 53 -0.40 -8.21 -3.21
CA VAL A 53 0.51 -7.95 -4.33
C VAL A 53 0.38 -9.04 -5.40
N LYS A 54 0.24 -10.29 -4.99
CA LYS A 54 0.04 -11.39 -5.93
C LYS A 54 -1.27 -11.26 -6.69
N GLU A 55 -2.34 -10.92 -5.99
CA GLU A 55 -3.66 -10.78 -6.60
C GLU A 55 -3.73 -9.58 -7.57
N GLU A 56 -3.09 -8.47 -7.21
CA GLU A 56 -3.22 -7.21 -7.97
C GLU A 56 -2.18 -7.05 -9.08
N ALA A 57 -1.02 -7.63 -8.94
CA ALA A 57 0.06 -7.46 -9.93
C ALA A 57 0.75 -8.75 -10.35
N GLY A 58 0.39 -9.88 -9.75
CA GLY A 58 1.00 -11.16 -10.11
C GLY A 58 2.42 -11.34 -9.62
N LEU A 59 2.91 -10.43 -8.78
CA LEU A 59 4.28 -10.47 -8.31
C LEU A 59 4.41 -11.26 -7.01
N ASP A 60 5.53 -11.95 -6.87
CA ASP A 60 5.92 -12.60 -5.63
C ASP A 60 6.91 -11.68 -4.92
N VAL A 61 6.57 -11.29 -3.69
CA VAL A 61 7.39 -10.36 -2.92
C VAL A 61 7.71 -10.89 -1.54
N ASP A 62 8.80 -10.38 -0.96
CA ASP A 62 9.05 -10.44 0.47
C ASP A 62 8.59 -9.14 1.09
N ALA A 63 7.85 -9.21 2.18
CA ALA A 63 7.52 -8.05 2.99
C ALA A 63 8.68 -7.85 3.96
N VAL A 64 9.48 -6.80 3.73
CA VAL A 64 10.76 -6.63 4.39
C VAL A 64 10.64 -5.96 5.74
N ARG A 65 9.91 -4.83 5.80
CA ARG A 65 9.74 -4.09 7.05
C ARG A 65 8.58 -3.12 6.92
N VAL A 66 8.08 -2.68 8.07
CA VAL A 66 7.04 -1.65 8.15
C VAL A 66 7.70 -0.28 7.97
N ILE A 67 7.15 0.52 7.06
CA ILE A 67 7.56 1.90 6.86
C ILE A 67 6.82 2.82 7.82
N ALA A 68 5.50 2.64 7.94
CA ALA A 68 4.68 3.54 8.73
C ALA A 68 3.35 2.92 9.11
N LEU A 69 2.78 3.42 10.20
CA LEU A 69 1.40 3.19 10.60
C LEU A 69 0.71 4.54 10.57
N HIS A 70 -0.24 4.73 9.68
CA HIS A 70 -0.95 6.00 9.55
C HIS A 70 -2.43 5.86 9.88
N ASP A 71 -2.93 6.75 10.74
CA ASP A 71 -4.37 6.93 10.87
C ASP A 71 -4.87 7.58 9.58
N ARG A 72 -5.74 6.89 8.87
CA ARG A 72 -6.19 7.32 7.55
C ARG A 72 -6.73 8.75 7.55
N ASN A 73 -7.50 9.13 8.56
CA ASN A 73 -8.14 10.43 8.56
C ASN A 73 -7.19 11.59 8.83
N LEU A 74 -5.98 11.32 9.30
CA LEU A 74 -4.95 12.35 9.47
C LEU A 74 -4.18 12.62 8.19
N HIS A 75 -4.22 11.70 7.22
CA HIS A 75 -3.37 11.76 6.02
C HIS A 75 -4.10 11.68 4.70
N ASN A 76 -5.33 11.17 4.67
CA ASN A 76 -6.04 10.89 3.44
C ASN A 76 -7.40 11.58 3.38
N GLN A 77 -7.90 11.78 2.17
CA GLN A 77 -9.18 12.45 1.89
C GLN A 77 -10.06 11.55 1.03
N PRO A 78 -11.36 11.65 1.11
CA PRO A 78 -12.12 12.42 2.10
C PRO A 78 -12.14 11.72 3.46
N PRO A 79 -12.59 12.40 4.51
CA PRO A 79 -12.71 11.77 5.83
C PRO A 79 -13.59 10.53 5.75
N TYR A 80 -13.21 9.49 6.48
CA TYR A 80 -13.91 8.22 6.50
C TYR A 80 -14.59 8.03 7.85
N ALA A 81 -15.81 7.49 7.84
CA ALA A 81 -16.61 7.35 9.06
C ALA A 81 -16.00 6.39 10.07
N TYR A 82 -15.20 5.44 9.61
CA TYR A 82 -14.59 4.43 10.47
C TYR A 82 -13.09 4.66 10.54
N ASN A 83 -12.50 4.27 11.67
CA ASN A 83 -11.05 4.38 11.80
C ASN A 83 -10.37 3.28 10.97
N VAL A 84 -9.30 3.68 10.32
CA VAL A 84 -8.47 2.76 9.53
C VAL A 84 -7.02 3.04 9.86
N CYS A 85 -6.28 2.00 10.19
CA CYS A 85 -4.83 2.08 10.32
C CYS A 85 -4.22 1.58 9.03
N LYS A 86 -3.54 2.46 8.31
CA LYS A 86 -2.81 2.11 7.09
C LYS A 86 -1.41 1.68 7.46
N VAL A 87 -1.06 0.48 7.02
CA VAL A 87 0.27 -0.07 7.27
C VAL A 87 1.04 -0.06 5.96
N PHE A 88 2.06 0.79 5.88
CA PHE A 88 2.92 0.87 4.71
C PHE A 88 4.09 -0.10 4.90
N VAL A 89 4.28 -1.00 3.93
CA VAL A 89 5.23 -2.10 4.05
C VAL A 89 6.21 -2.06 2.88
N LEU A 90 7.50 -2.01 3.18
CA LEU A 90 8.54 -2.10 2.16
C LEU A 90 8.64 -3.54 1.68
N CYS A 91 8.55 -3.73 0.37
CA CYS A 91 8.60 -5.06 -0.24
C CYS A 91 9.73 -5.18 -1.24
N LYS A 92 10.21 -6.40 -1.41
CA LYS A 92 11.22 -6.73 -2.41
C LYS A 92 10.67 -7.79 -3.35
N VAL A 93 10.76 -7.55 -4.65
CA VAL A 93 10.28 -8.51 -5.65
C VAL A 93 11.21 -9.71 -5.72
N LYS A 94 10.62 -10.90 -5.69
CA LYS A 94 11.33 -12.17 -5.87
C LYS A 94 11.08 -12.77 -7.24
N GLY A 95 9.94 -12.48 -7.87
CA GLY A 95 9.56 -13.06 -9.15
C GLY A 95 8.14 -12.73 -9.52
N GLY A 96 7.58 -13.47 -10.47
CA GLY A 96 6.23 -13.27 -10.94
C GLY A 96 6.15 -12.24 -12.06
N CYS A 97 4.95 -12.10 -12.63
CA CYS A 97 4.69 -11.12 -13.66
C CYS A 97 3.20 -10.84 -13.74
N PHE A 98 2.88 -9.66 -14.28
CA PHE A 98 1.50 -9.27 -14.53
C PHE A 98 0.90 -10.16 -15.62
N HIS A 99 -0.38 -10.53 -15.47
CA HIS A 99 -1.11 -11.30 -16.49
C HIS A 99 -2.59 -10.89 -16.52
N PRO A 100 -3.33 -11.25 -17.60
CA PRO A 100 -4.68 -10.73 -17.81
C PRO A 100 -5.74 -11.08 -16.78
N ASN A 101 -5.50 -12.12 -15.97
CA ASN A 101 -6.48 -12.55 -14.96
C ASN A 101 -6.33 -11.85 -13.62
N ILE A 102 -5.52 -10.80 -13.58
CA ILE A 102 -5.29 -10.02 -12.38
C ILE A 102 -6.42 -9.01 -12.21
N GLU A 103 -6.72 -8.70 -10.95
CA GLU A 103 -7.88 -7.88 -10.59
C GLU A 103 -7.82 -6.42 -11.03
N THR A 104 -6.62 -5.88 -11.28
CA THR A 104 -6.47 -4.47 -11.65
C THR A 104 -6.47 -4.27 -13.15
N VAL A 105 -6.78 -3.04 -13.57
CA VAL A 105 -6.79 -2.67 -14.98
C VAL A 105 -5.37 -2.64 -15.56
N GLY A 106 -4.39 -2.23 -14.77
CA GLY A 106 -3.02 -2.18 -15.20
C GLY A 106 -2.07 -1.91 -14.06
N SER A 107 -0.79 -2.03 -14.33
CA SER A 107 0.26 -1.71 -13.37
C SER A 107 1.39 -0.97 -14.06
N GLY A 108 2.15 -0.20 -13.31
CA GLY A 108 3.29 0.52 -13.85
C GLY A 108 4.18 1.08 -12.76
N TYR A 109 5.42 1.37 -13.11
CA TYR A 109 6.39 2.00 -12.21
C TYR A 109 6.50 3.48 -12.55
N PHE A 110 6.48 4.32 -11.52
CA PHE A 110 6.47 5.77 -11.69
C PHE A 110 7.53 6.41 -10.80
N SER A 111 8.22 7.41 -11.33
CA SER A 111 9.12 8.22 -10.53
C SER A 111 8.29 9.22 -9.70
N LEU A 112 8.88 9.70 -8.60
CA LEU A 112 8.16 10.57 -7.68
C LEU A 112 7.70 11.88 -8.34
N ASP A 113 8.46 12.40 -9.30
CA ASP A 113 8.13 13.65 -10.00
C ASP A 113 7.20 13.44 -11.19
N GLU A 114 6.81 12.21 -11.50
CA GLU A 114 5.94 11.90 -12.63
C GLU A 114 4.81 10.94 -12.23
N LEU A 115 4.24 11.14 -11.04
CA LEU A 115 3.16 10.28 -10.57
C LEU A 115 1.88 10.54 -11.38
N PRO A 116 1.11 9.48 -11.66
CA PRO A 116 -0.21 9.63 -12.29
C PRO A 116 -1.22 10.16 -11.28
N PRO A 117 -2.47 10.46 -11.71
CA PRO A 117 -3.52 10.83 -10.76
C PRO A 117 -3.67 9.75 -9.70
N LEU A 118 -3.68 10.15 -8.43
CA LEU A 118 -3.68 9.22 -7.31
C LEU A 118 -5.08 9.02 -6.71
N SER A 119 -5.33 7.79 -6.25
CA SER A 119 -6.46 7.50 -5.37
C SER A 119 -6.09 8.01 -3.99
N VAL A 120 -6.43 9.28 -3.69
CA VAL A 120 -5.97 9.96 -2.49
C VAL A 120 -6.54 9.39 -1.20
N ASP A 121 -7.65 8.66 -1.29
CA ASP A 121 -8.20 7.92 -0.16
C ASP A 121 -7.30 6.73 0.22
N LYS A 122 -6.58 6.18 -0.73
CA LYS A 122 -5.68 5.04 -0.51
C LYS A 122 -4.25 5.49 -0.25
N ASN A 123 -3.78 6.47 -1.01
CA ASN A 123 -2.43 7.01 -0.82
C ASN A 123 -2.32 8.43 -1.34
N SER A 124 -1.73 9.30 -0.53
CA SER A 124 -1.44 10.67 -0.92
C SER A 124 -0.03 10.76 -1.51
N TYR A 125 0.26 11.90 -2.14
CA TYR A 125 1.61 12.19 -2.62
C TYR A 125 2.61 12.10 -1.47
N GLN A 126 2.26 12.68 -0.32
CA GLN A 126 3.15 12.70 0.83
C GLN A 126 3.45 11.30 1.35
N GLN A 127 2.47 10.42 1.31
CA GLN A 127 2.68 9.03 1.73
C GLN A 127 3.62 8.29 0.78
N ILE A 128 3.49 8.53 -0.52
CA ILE A 128 4.39 7.93 -1.51
C ILE A 128 5.79 8.50 -1.35
N GLU A 129 5.92 9.81 -1.17
CA GLU A 129 7.20 10.45 -0.92
C GLU A 129 7.89 9.85 0.31
N MET A 130 7.13 9.66 1.40
CA MET A 130 7.65 9.00 2.60
C MET A 130 8.23 7.63 2.28
N CYS A 131 7.58 6.86 1.42
CA CYS A 131 8.07 5.54 1.04
C CYS A 131 9.39 5.62 0.26
N PHE A 132 9.54 6.62 -0.63
CA PHE A 132 10.80 6.85 -1.31
C PHE A 132 11.93 7.18 -0.34
N ILE A 133 11.64 8.03 0.64
CA ILE A 133 12.63 8.41 1.66
C ILE A 133 13.01 7.21 2.51
N ALA A 134 12.01 6.47 2.97
CA ALA A 134 12.22 5.30 3.84
C ALA A 134 13.07 4.23 3.14
N ARG A 135 12.84 4.03 1.85
CA ARG A 135 13.60 3.08 1.05
C ARG A 135 15.09 3.43 1.02
N SER A 136 15.40 4.73 0.96
CA SER A 136 16.77 5.21 0.81
C SER A 136 17.51 5.29 2.14
N GLU A 137 16.82 5.25 3.26
CA GLU A 137 17.44 5.43 4.57
C GLU A 137 17.61 4.09 5.29
N LYS A 138 18.87 3.68 5.48
CA LYS A 138 19.20 2.44 6.17
C LYS A 138 18.60 2.36 7.56
N ASN A 139 18.59 3.49 8.27
CA ASN A 139 18.17 3.55 9.67
C ASN A 139 16.77 4.16 9.83
N TRP A 140 15.92 3.94 8.85
CA TRP A 140 14.55 4.44 8.92
C TRP A 140 13.86 3.95 10.19
N GLN A 141 13.38 4.93 10.97
CA GLN A 141 12.66 4.65 12.22
C GLN A 141 11.17 4.67 11.91
N GLY A 142 10.47 3.70 11.76
CA GLY A 142 9.06 3.71 11.38
C GLY A 142 8.29 4.94 11.87
N GLU A 143 7.54 5.56 10.98
CA GLU A 143 6.69 6.68 11.32
C GLU A 143 5.33 6.15 11.79
N PHE A 144 4.76 6.74 12.83
CA PHE A 144 3.44 6.28 13.25
C PHE A 144 2.66 7.37 13.98
N ASP A 145 1.35 7.24 13.88
CA ASP A 145 0.40 8.09 14.61
C ASP A 145 -0.06 7.42 15.89
#